data_f982a06476569052bf2e71fa159be286
#
_entry.id   f982a06476569052bf2e71fa159be286
#
_cell.length_a   1.000
_cell.length_b   1.000
_cell.length_c   1.000
_cell.angle_alpha   90.00
_cell.angle_beta   90.00
_cell.angle_gamma   90.00
#
_symmetry.space_group_name_H-M   'P 1'
#
loop_
_entity.id
_entity.type
_entity.pdbx_description
1 polymer ?
#
loop_
_entity_poly.entity_id
_entity_poly.type
_entity_poly.pdbx_seq_one_letter_code
_entity_poly.pdbx_strand_id
1 'polypeptide(L)'
;MNRRRLLACLPTLLGLGAAHAASPDGVFVIHPFDTPTRIFARFRPLTLYLAGVLGRPLRLVIASTYDEQIAMITDGRAQLAYMGPTPYVRARERGRVEMLAGEAEGGQAFYQSAIVVRADSPVQRLSDLKGRRMAFGAEISMSSSVAPKLMLAQAGVKLADLASYSHLDRHERVALAVLHGDFDAGGLRLDIARAYLDRGLRILATSPPLPPHGIVAGPTLSAPARQQVRLALLHPDETGFAAMRALGEGISFVPVDDSHYDAVQRMLKRLEAAGA
;
A
#
# COMPACT_ATOMS: atom_id res chain seq x y z
N MET A 1 -19.08 88.89 8.03
CA MET A 1 -19.81 87.90 7.19
C MET A 1 -18.87 86.70 6.92
N ASN A 2 -18.94 85.70 7.78
CA ASN A 2 -18.02 84.51 7.72
C ASN A 2 -18.70 83.31 7.05
N ARG A 3 -18.18 82.91 5.88
CA ARG A 3 -18.61 81.68 5.21
C ARG A 3 -17.69 80.56 5.69
N ARG A 4 -18.20 79.68 6.57
CA ARG A 4 -17.55 78.43 6.96
C ARG A 4 -17.82 77.38 5.80
N ARG A 5 -16.73 76.92 5.19
CA ARG A 5 -16.78 75.77 4.25
C ARG A 5 -16.68 74.49 5.09
N LEU A 6 -17.70 73.66 5.06
CA LEU A 6 -17.66 72.29 5.58
C LEU A 6 -16.95 71.43 4.53
N LEU A 7 -15.83 70.86 4.91
CA LEU A 7 -15.20 69.73 4.18
C LEU A 7 -15.86 68.44 4.65
N ALA A 8 -16.55 67.77 3.73
CA ALA A 8 -17.04 66.40 3.95
C ALA A 8 -15.92 65.41 3.68
N CYS A 9 -15.44 64.71 4.75
CA CYS A 9 -14.56 63.55 4.61
C CYS A 9 -15.40 62.35 4.24
N LEU A 10 -15.18 61.75 3.04
CA LEU A 10 -15.64 60.43 2.71
C LEU A 10 -14.74 59.40 3.37
N PRO A 11 -15.27 58.37 4.04
CA PRO A 11 -14.45 57.25 4.50
C PRO A 11 -14.21 56.34 3.30
N THR A 12 -12.94 56.17 2.94
CA THR A 12 -12.48 55.17 1.98
C THR A 12 -12.63 53.78 2.64
N LEU A 13 -13.60 53.01 2.24
CA LEU A 13 -13.69 51.57 2.57
C LEU A 13 -12.52 50.83 1.90
N LEU A 14 -11.46 50.59 2.63
CA LEU A 14 -10.45 49.60 2.29
C LEU A 14 -11.11 48.22 2.39
N GLY A 15 -11.46 47.62 1.25
CA GLY A 15 -11.85 46.23 1.16
C GLY A 15 -10.68 45.34 1.60
N LEU A 16 -10.75 44.80 2.83
CA LEU A 16 -9.91 43.66 3.21
C LEU A 16 -10.27 42.50 2.31
N GLY A 17 -9.49 42.30 1.23
CA GLY A 17 -9.46 41.04 0.51
C GLY A 17 -9.08 39.93 1.50
N ALA A 18 -10.03 39.09 1.85
CA ALA A 18 -9.75 37.88 2.60
C ALA A 18 -8.71 37.09 1.79
N ALA A 19 -7.45 37.17 2.25
CA ALA A 19 -6.43 36.25 1.80
C ALA A 19 -6.95 34.85 2.10
N HIS A 20 -7.38 34.12 1.07
CA HIS A 20 -7.60 32.68 1.19
C HIS A 20 -6.27 32.08 1.60
N ALA A 21 -6.12 31.80 2.89
CA ALA A 21 -5.03 30.97 3.37
C ALA A 21 -5.15 29.66 2.57
N ALA A 22 -4.17 29.38 1.70
CA ALA A 22 -4.11 28.15 0.95
C ALA A 22 -4.20 27.02 1.98
N SER A 23 -5.22 26.17 1.84
CA SER A 23 -5.33 24.99 2.70
C SER A 23 -4.02 24.22 2.60
N PRO A 24 -3.44 23.78 3.70
CA PRO A 24 -2.17 23.06 3.64
C PRO A 24 -2.28 21.87 2.66
N ASP A 25 -1.23 21.67 1.87
CA ASP A 25 -1.19 20.59 0.90
C ASP A 25 -1.59 19.28 1.56
N GLY A 26 -2.49 18.53 0.91
CA GLY A 26 -2.83 17.19 1.34
C GLY A 26 -1.63 16.26 1.14
N VAL A 27 -1.62 15.14 1.84
CA VAL A 27 -0.60 14.10 1.71
C VAL A 27 -1.24 12.78 1.30
N PHE A 28 -0.68 12.19 0.24
CA PHE A 28 -0.93 10.80 -0.16
C PHE A 28 0.34 10.00 0.14
N VAL A 29 0.27 9.09 1.13
CA VAL A 29 1.43 8.33 1.61
C VAL A 29 1.43 6.90 1.09
N ILE A 30 2.62 6.42 0.69
CA ILE A 30 2.85 5.06 0.18
C ILE A 30 3.99 4.42 0.97
N HIS A 31 3.91 3.11 1.22
CA HIS A 31 5.00 2.35 1.83
C HIS A 31 6.13 2.04 0.82
N PRO A 32 7.36 1.79 1.29
CA PRO A 32 8.55 1.63 0.43
C PRO A 32 8.69 0.21 -0.13
N PHE A 33 7.71 -0.28 -0.91
CA PHE A 33 7.72 -1.65 -1.47
C PHE A 33 8.63 -1.82 -2.69
N ASP A 34 9.00 -0.72 -3.34
CA ASP A 34 9.87 -0.66 -4.52
C ASP A 34 10.85 0.52 -4.39
N THR A 35 11.66 0.76 -5.39
CA THR A 35 12.55 1.93 -5.41
C THR A 35 11.73 3.24 -5.46
N PRO A 36 12.21 4.33 -4.82
CA PRO A 36 11.48 5.60 -4.84
C PRO A 36 11.14 6.08 -6.25
N THR A 37 12.07 5.96 -7.19
CA THR A 37 11.86 6.38 -8.58
C THR A 37 10.70 5.63 -9.23
N ARG A 38 10.59 4.30 -9.03
CA ARG A 38 9.49 3.49 -9.57
C ARG A 38 8.16 3.82 -8.89
N ILE A 39 8.14 3.99 -7.57
CA ILE A 39 6.93 4.39 -6.84
C ILE A 39 6.45 5.75 -7.35
N PHE A 40 7.33 6.75 -7.49
CA PHE A 40 6.96 8.06 -8.02
C PHE A 40 6.43 7.97 -9.45
N ALA A 41 7.09 7.24 -10.33
CA ALA A 41 6.64 7.09 -11.72
C ALA A 41 5.22 6.49 -11.80
N ARG A 42 4.92 5.48 -10.97
CA ARG A 42 3.63 4.80 -10.96
C ARG A 42 2.52 5.62 -10.30
N PHE A 43 2.78 6.24 -9.15
CA PHE A 43 1.73 6.83 -8.31
C PHE A 43 1.54 8.34 -8.50
N ARG A 44 2.50 9.04 -9.11
CA ARG A 44 2.33 10.48 -9.39
C ARG A 44 1.11 10.79 -10.26
N PRO A 45 0.80 10.07 -11.35
CA PRO A 45 -0.40 10.32 -12.12
C PRO A 45 -1.69 10.17 -11.31
N LEU A 46 -1.81 9.12 -10.49
CA LEU A 46 -2.95 8.94 -9.59
C LEU A 46 -3.03 10.05 -8.53
N THR A 47 -1.88 10.49 -7.99
CA THR A 47 -1.84 11.59 -7.02
C THR A 47 -2.37 12.89 -7.62
N LEU A 48 -1.97 13.20 -8.86
CA LEU A 48 -2.44 14.40 -9.58
C LEU A 48 -3.92 14.31 -9.91
N TYR A 49 -4.41 13.16 -10.35
CA TYR A 49 -5.83 12.92 -10.58
C TYR A 49 -6.65 13.16 -9.31
N LEU A 50 -6.25 12.55 -8.18
CA LEU A 50 -6.95 12.72 -6.90
C LEU A 50 -6.84 14.15 -6.36
N ALA A 51 -5.76 14.87 -6.63
CA ALA A 51 -5.64 16.30 -6.32
C ALA A 51 -6.69 17.13 -7.06
N GLY A 52 -6.92 16.84 -8.36
CA GLY A 52 -7.99 17.43 -9.15
C GLY A 52 -9.39 17.14 -8.59
N VAL A 53 -9.65 15.88 -8.22
CA VAL A 53 -10.92 15.45 -7.60
C VAL A 53 -11.18 16.21 -6.29
N LEU A 54 -10.14 16.41 -5.48
CA LEU A 54 -10.23 17.10 -4.19
C LEU A 54 -10.20 18.62 -4.28
N GLY A 55 -9.92 19.18 -5.48
CA GLY A 55 -9.80 20.62 -5.70
C GLY A 55 -8.68 21.27 -4.88
N ARG A 56 -7.65 20.52 -4.49
CA ARG A 56 -6.51 21.02 -3.71
C ARG A 56 -5.23 20.23 -4.01
N PRO A 57 -4.04 20.83 -3.81
CA PRO A 57 -2.79 20.11 -3.98
C PRO A 57 -2.71 18.87 -3.09
N LEU A 58 -2.16 17.81 -3.65
CA LEU A 58 -1.88 16.55 -2.97
C LEU A 58 -0.43 16.15 -3.20
N ARG A 59 0.35 16.02 -2.14
CA ARG A 59 1.77 15.69 -2.21
C ARG A 59 1.95 14.18 -2.01
N LEU A 60 2.62 13.53 -2.96
CA LEU A 60 3.03 12.13 -2.83
C LEU A 60 4.22 12.02 -1.87
N VAL A 61 4.08 11.19 -0.85
CA VAL A 61 5.13 10.92 0.16
C VAL A 61 5.38 9.41 0.22
N ILE A 62 6.63 9.02 0.17
CA ILE A 62 7.04 7.64 0.43
C ILE A 62 7.51 7.58 1.88
N ALA A 63 6.82 6.82 2.71
CA ALA A 63 7.22 6.58 4.09
C ALA A 63 8.55 5.79 4.13
N SER A 64 9.36 5.99 5.17
CA SER A 64 10.61 5.25 5.35
C SER A 64 10.35 3.79 5.75
N THR A 65 9.22 3.57 6.47
CA THR A 65 8.80 2.24 6.94
C THR A 65 7.28 2.08 6.83
N TYR A 66 6.79 0.85 6.96
CA TYR A 66 5.35 0.58 7.07
C TYR A 66 4.73 1.20 8.34
N ASP A 67 5.47 1.18 9.46
CA ASP A 67 4.99 1.78 10.71
C ASP A 67 4.86 3.30 10.60
N GLU A 68 5.77 3.95 9.90
CA GLU A 68 5.65 5.37 9.58
C GLU A 68 4.42 5.66 8.72
N GLN A 69 4.17 4.83 7.68
CA GLN A 69 2.96 4.97 6.87
C GLN A 69 1.69 4.86 7.72
N ILE A 70 1.63 3.83 8.58
CA ILE A 70 0.50 3.62 9.48
C ILE A 70 0.32 4.82 10.41
N ALA A 71 1.40 5.30 11.04
CA ALA A 71 1.35 6.48 11.91
C ALA A 71 0.89 7.73 11.15
N MET A 72 1.42 7.98 9.95
CA MET A 72 1.03 9.16 9.16
C MET A 72 -0.47 9.19 8.84
N ILE A 73 -1.06 8.02 8.47
CA ILE A 73 -2.48 7.98 8.12
C ILE A 73 -3.37 8.03 9.37
N THR A 74 -3.00 7.37 10.47
CA THR A 74 -3.81 7.32 11.69
C THR A 74 -3.76 8.62 12.50
N ASP A 75 -2.60 9.32 12.50
CA ASP A 75 -2.41 10.60 13.17
C ASP A 75 -2.97 11.79 12.35
N GLY A 76 -3.47 11.54 11.13
CA GLY A 76 -4.03 12.56 10.26
C GLY A 76 -3.00 13.42 9.51
N ARG A 77 -1.70 13.07 9.58
CA ARG A 77 -0.62 13.70 8.79
C ARG A 77 -0.74 13.39 7.30
N ALA A 78 -1.38 12.28 6.95
CA ALA A 78 -1.77 11.96 5.60
C ALA A 78 -3.31 11.86 5.49
N GLN A 79 -3.88 12.34 4.39
CA GLN A 79 -5.29 12.26 4.09
C GLN A 79 -5.65 11.00 3.34
N LEU A 80 -4.73 10.52 2.50
CA LEU A 80 -4.86 9.30 1.72
C LEU A 80 -3.61 8.43 1.87
N ALA A 81 -3.78 7.12 1.77
CA ALA A 81 -2.70 6.16 1.72
C ALA A 81 -2.99 5.06 0.69
N TYR A 82 -1.95 4.51 0.05
CA TYR A 82 -2.03 3.23 -0.65
C TYR A 82 -1.50 2.15 0.27
N MET A 83 -2.35 1.23 0.68
CA MET A 83 -2.03 0.24 1.71
C MET A 83 -2.33 -1.18 1.26
N GLY A 84 -1.47 -2.10 1.64
CA GLY A 84 -1.75 -3.53 1.55
C GLY A 84 -2.62 -4.01 2.72
N PRO A 85 -3.07 -5.28 2.68
CA PRO A 85 -4.01 -5.82 3.67
C PRO A 85 -3.54 -5.73 5.12
N THR A 86 -2.31 -6.15 5.41
CA THR A 86 -1.78 -6.17 6.78
C THR A 86 -1.61 -4.76 7.36
N PRO A 87 -0.93 -3.81 6.68
CA PRO A 87 -0.84 -2.45 7.20
C PRO A 87 -2.22 -1.77 7.34
N TYR A 88 -3.19 -2.08 6.46
CA TYR A 88 -4.55 -1.58 6.61
C TYR A 88 -5.22 -2.11 7.90
N VAL A 89 -5.16 -3.40 8.16
CA VAL A 89 -5.71 -3.99 9.41
C VAL A 89 -5.05 -3.37 10.63
N ARG A 90 -3.72 -3.22 10.65
CA ARG A 90 -3.00 -2.56 11.74
C ARG A 90 -3.36 -1.08 11.89
N ALA A 91 -3.62 -0.37 10.79
CA ALA A 91 -4.09 1.02 10.85
C ALA A 91 -5.52 1.12 11.44
N ARG A 92 -6.43 0.18 11.10
CA ARG A 92 -7.77 0.11 11.70
C ARG A 92 -7.74 -0.13 13.21
N GLU A 93 -6.78 -0.91 13.71
CA GLU A 93 -6.60 -1.14 15.14
C GLU A 93 -6.11 0.11 15.89
N ARG A 94 -5.38 1.01 15.19
CA ARG A 94 -4.80 2.23 15.79
C ARG A 94 -5.66 3.48 15.63
N GLY A 95 -6.51 3.56 14.61
CA GLY A 95 -7.26 4.78 14.34
C GLY A 95 -8.40 4.64 13.35
N ARG A 96 -9.08 5.76 13.11
CA ARG A 96 -10.22 5.82 12.18
C ARG A 96 -9.71 5.96 10.76
N VAL A 97 -9.50 4.85 10.10
CA VAL A 97 -9.19 4.77 8.66
C VAL A 97 -10.28 4.02 7.93
N GLU A 98 -10.44 4.29 6.63
CA GLU A 98 -11.48 3.70 5.80
C GLU A 98 -10.91 3.32 4.45
N MET A 99 -11.12 2.06 4.01
CA MET A 99 -10.80 1.63 2.66
C MET A 99 -11.83 2.23 1.69
N LEU A 100 -11.38 3.05 0.77
CA LEU A 100 -12.24 3.71 -0.22
C LEU A 100 -12.50 2.83 -1.43
N ALA A 101 -11.47 2.15 -1.93
CA ALA A 101 -11.57 1.22 -3.05
C ALA A 101 -10.37 0.26 -3.04
N GLY A 102 -10.59 -0.98 -3.47
CA GLY A 102 -9.56 -1.99 -3.63
C GLY A 102 -9.00 -2.01 -5.04
N GLU A 103 -7.69 -2.24 -5.18
CA GLU A 103 -7.04 -2.42 -6.46
C GLU A 103 -7.47 -3.75 -7.08
N ALA A 104 -7.80 -3.75 -8.37
CA ALA A 104 -8.07 -4.94 -9.15
C ALA A 104 -7.16 -4.98 -10.38
N GLU A 105 -6.69 -6.16 -10.73
CA GLU A 105 -5.93 -6.43 -11.94
C GLU A 105 -6.74 -7.37 -12.84
N GLY A 106 -7.01 -6.96 -14.08
CA GLY A 106 -7.88 -7.72 -14.97
C GLY A 106 -9.29 -7.98 -14.40
N GLY A 107 -9.82 -7.07 -13.59
CA GLY A 107 -11.12 -7.17 -12.92
C GLY A 107 -11.12 -8.05 -11.65
N GLN A 108 -9.98 -8.61 -11.25
CA GLN A 108 -9.86 -9.46 -10.06
C GLN A 108 -9.34 -8.66 -8.87
N ALA A 109 -10.16 -8.54 -7.83
CA ALA A 109 -9.83 -7.83 -6.59
C ALA A 109 -9.14 -8.76 -5.57
N PHE A 110 -8.12 -9.47 -6.01
CA PHE A 110 -7.27 -10.28 -5.15
C PHE A 110 -5.89 -10.46 -5.78
N TYR A 111 -4.93 -10.83 -4.97
CA TYR A 111 -3.60 -11.23 -5.42
C TYR A 111 -3.14 -12.45 -4.62
N GLN A 112 -1.97 -12.99 -4.93
CA GLN A 112 -1.42 -14.17 -4.25
C GLN A 112 0.02 -13.93 -3.82
N SER A 113 0.41 -14.63 -2.76
CA SER A 113 1.78 -14.84 -2.36
C SER A 113 2.36 -16.08 -3.06
N ALA A 114 3.66 -16.10 -3.24
CA ALA A 114 4.42 -17.27 -3.68
C ALA A 114 5.61 -17.50 -2.78
N ILE A 115 5.93 -18.76 -2.52
CA ILE A 115 7.24 -19.17 -2.04
C ILE A 115 8.02 -19.67 -3.26
N VAL A 116 9.19 -19.08 -3.47
CA VAL A 116 10.08 -19.41 -4.58
C VAL A 116 11.35 -20.08 -4.10
N VAL A 117 11.93 -20.89 -4.96
CA VAL A 117 13.26 -21.51 -4.82
C VAL A 117 14.01 -21.36 -6.14
N ARG A 118 15.31 -21.63 -6.18
CA ARG A 118 16.05 -21.72 -7.45
C ARG A 118 15.50 -22.85 -8.31
N ALA A 119 15.59 -22.71 -9.62
CA ALA A 119 15.10 -23.72 -10.56
C ALA A 119 15.80 -25.07 -10.37
N ASP A 120 17.09 -25.07 -10.03
CA ASP A 120 17.92 -26.27 -9.75
C ASP A 120 17.85 -26.77 -8.29
N SER A 121 17.02 -26.17 -7.45
CA SER A 121 16.87 -26.55 -6.05
C SER A 121 16.28 -27.97 -5.89
N PRO A 122 16.80 -28.80 -4.99
CA PRO A 122 16.22 -30.11 -4.69
C PRO A 122 14.92 -30.04 -3.89
N VAL A 123 14.54 -28.87 -3.36
CA VAL A 123 13.31 -28.67 -2.58
C VAL A 123 12.09 -28.81 -3.50
N GLN A 124 11.18 -29.75 -3.23
CA GLN A 124 10.00 -30.02 -4.06
C GLN A 124 8.68 -29.61 -3.39
N ARG A 125 8.65 -29.51 -2.07
CA ARG A 125 7.46 -29.17 -1.27
C ARG A 125 7.86 -28.32 -0.05
N LEU A 126 6.88 -27.65 0.55
CA LEU A 126 7.12 -26.74 1.68
C LEU A 126 7.76 -27.44 2.88
N SER A 127 7.42 -28.71 3.14
CA SER A 127 8.03 -29.51 4.23
C SER A 127 9.53 -29.73 4.08
N ASP A 128 10.07 -29.65 2.85
CA ASP A 128 11.51 -29.83 2.57
C ASP A 128 12.32 -28.58 2.96
N LEU A 129 11.64 -27.50 3.39
CA LEU A 129 12.26 -26.27 3.87
C LEU A 129 12.76 -26.37 5.32
N LYS A 130 12.47 -27.46 6.04
CA LYS A 130 13.09 -27.71 7.35
C LYS A 130 14.62 -27.77 7.20
N GLY A 131 15.34 -27.05 8.08
CA GLY A 131 16.79 -26.92 8.01
C GLY A 131 17.31 -26.08 6.84
N ARG A 132 16.45 -25.36 6.12
CA ARG A 132 16.81 -24.45 5.01
C ARG A 132 16.76 -22.99 5.44
N ARG A 133 17.44 -22.14 4.67
CA ARG A 133 17.45 -20.69 4.89
C ARG A 133 16.29 -20.05 4.13
N MET A 134 15.51 -19.17 4.79
CA MET A 134 14.34 -18.53 4.21
C MET A 134 14.47 -16.99 4.21
N ALA A 135 14.28 -16.36 3.06
CA ALA A 135 14.17 -14.92 2.94
C ALA A 135 12.70 -14.48 2.95
N PHE A 136 12.37 -13.51 3.79
CA PHE A 136 11.09 -12.81 3.78
C PHE A 136 11.30 -11.37 3.33
N GLY A 137 10.25 -10.71 2.80
CA GLY A 137 10.22 -9.27 2.62
C GLY A 137 10.04 -8.53 3.94
N ALA A 138 9.48 -7.33 3.92
CA ALA A 138 9.18 -6.59 5.14
C ALA A 138 8.28 -7.42 6.08
N GLU A 139 8.54 -7.37 7.37
CA GLU A 139 7.88 -8.23 8.37
C GLU A 139 6.35 -8.15 8.31
N ILE A 140 5.82 -6.95 8.16
CA ILE A 140 4.39 -6.67 8.06
C ILE A 140 3.79 -6.94 6.67
N SER A 141 4.61 -7.28 5.66
CA SER A 141 4.11 -7.51 4.30
C SER A 141 3.26 -8.77 4.22
N MET A 142 2.01 -8.62 3.73
CA MET A 142 1.10 -9.75 3.58
C MET A 142 1.67 -10.84 2.67
N SER A 143 2.18 -10.49 1.48
CA SER A 143 2.59 -11.47 0.48
C SER A 143 4.03 -11.97 0.60
N SER A 144 4.93 -11.19 1.22
CA SER A 144 6.33 -11.61 1.31
C SER A 144 6.76 -12.06 2.71
N SER A 145 5.87 -11.98 3.70
CA SER A 145 6.15 -12.41 5.08
C SER A 145 4.97 -13.17 5.71
N VAL A 146 3.82 -12.51 5.91
CA VAL A 146 2.68 -13.08 6.65
C VAL A 146 2.13 -14.34 5.99
N ALA A 147 1.77 -14.27 4.70
CA ALA A 147 1.24 -15.43 3.98
C ALA A 147 2.27 -16.56 3.82
N PRO A 148 3.54 -16.31 3.45
CA PRO A 148 4.58 -17.35 3.46
C PRO A 148 4.75 -18.05 4.81
N LYS A 149 4.78 -17.32 5.92
CA LYS A 149 4.86 -17.90 7.28
C LYS A 149 3.67 -18.83 7.57
N LEU A 150 2.45 -18.39 7.18
CA LEU A 150 1.25 -19.23 7.31
C LEU A 150 1.31 -20.49 6.45
N MET A 151 1.79 -20.36 5.20
CA MET A 151 1.96 -21.50 4.28
C MET A 151 2.95 -22.52 4.86
N LEU A 152 4.07 -22.05 5.44
CA LEU A 152 5.03 -22.91 6.14
C LEU A 152 4.38 -23.62 7.35
N ALA A 153 3.68 -22.86 8.20
CA ALA A 153 3.01 -23.42 9.37
C ALA A 153 1.96 -24.47 8.99
N GLN A 154 1.18 -24.26 7.94
CA GLN A 154 0.22 -25.25 7.42
C GLN A 154 0.89 -26.51 6.87
N ALA A 155 2.12 -26.39 6.36
CA ALA A 155 2.94 -27.53 5.94
C ALA A 155 3.73 -28.19 7.09
N GLY A 156 3.49 -27.78 8.34
CA GLY A 156 4.16 -28.32 9.52
C GLY A 156 5.61 -27.84 9.67
N VAL A 157 5.95 -26.69 9.08
CA VAL A 157 7.27 -26.05 9.19
C VAL A 157 7.13 -24.79 10.07
N LYS A 158 7.72 -24.81 11.25
CA LYS A 158 7.82 -23.64 12.12
C LYS A 158 9.03 -22.79 11.74
N LEU A 159 9.04 -21.51 12.11
CA LEU A 159 10.23 -20.67 11.88
C LEU A 159 11.49 -21.24 12.60
N ALA A 160 11.30 -21.85 13.77
CA ALA A 160 12.37 -22.51 14.50
C ALA A 160 12.91 -23.79 13.81
N ASP A 161 12.17 -24.37 12.86
CA ASP A 161 12.62 -25.53 12.07
C ASP A 161 13.52 -25.12 10.89
N LEU A 162 13.61 -23.81 10.58
CA LEU A 162 14.48 -23.27 9.53
C LEU A 162 15.93 -23.21 10.07
N ALA A 163 16.91 -23.36 9.18
CA ALA A 163 18.32 -23.13 9.57
C ALA A 163 18.54 -21.65 9.95
N SER A 164 17.94 -20.76 9.21
CA SER A 164 17.87 -19.31 9.50
C SER A 164 16.80 -18.64 8.65
N TYR A 165 16.40 -17.44 9.04
CA TYR A 165 15.60 -16.56 8.20
C TYR A 165 15.99 -15.10 8.40
N SER A 166 15.68 -14.27 7.39
CA SER A 166 15.90 -12.82 7.47
C SER A 166 14.81 -12.07 6.72
N HIS A 167 14.54 -10.85 7.16
CA HIS A 167 13.67 -9.89 6.48
C HIS A 167 14.52 -8.95 5.63
N LEU A 168 14.27 -8.93 4.32
CA LEU A 168 15.05 -8.18 3.32
C LEU A 168 14.30 -6.96 2.76
N ASP A 169 13.19 -6.59 3.38
CA ASP A 169 12.29 -5.47 3.09
C ASP A 169 11.61 -5.55 1.72
N ARG A 170 12.36 -5.53 0.62
CA ARG A 170 11.83 -5.43 -0.75
C ARG A 170 11.76 -6.79 -1.44
N HIS A 171 10.73 -7.01 -2.23
CA HIS A 171 10.57 -8.22 -3.04
C HIS A 171 11.77 -8.51 -3.94
N GLU A 172 12.33 -7.48 -4.60
CA GLU A 172 13.51 -7.63 -5.46
C GLU A 172 14.71 -8.18 -4.70
N ARG A 173 14.97 -7.69 -3.48
CA ARG A 173 16.06 -8.22 -2.63
C ARG A 173 15.87 -9.68 -2.28
N VAL A 174 14.63 -10.08 -1.96
CA VAL A 174 14.30 -11.47 -1.69
C VAL A 174 14.56 -12.35 -2.93
N ALA A 175 14.08 -11.92 -4.11
CA ALA A 175 14.29 -12.65 -5.36
C ALA A 175 15.78 -12.83 -5.68
N LEU A 176 16.56 -11.75 -5.59
CA LEU A 176 18.02 -11.77 -5.85
C LEU A 176 18.77 -12.63 -4.82
N ALA A 177 18.41 -12.55 -3.54
CA ALA A 177 19.04 -13.36 -2.49
C ALA A 177 18.84 -14.87 -2.70
N VAL A 178 17.65 -15.28 -3.21
CA VAL A 178 17.40 -16.67 -3.59
C VAL A 178 18.16 -17.05 -4.85
N LEU A 179 18.18 -16.19 -5.88
CA LEU A 179 18.93 -16.42 -7.13
C LEU A 179 20.42 -16.62 -6.88
N HIS A 180 21.01 -15.79 -6.00
CA HIS A 180 22.44 -15.87 -5.66
C HIS A 180 22.76 -17.01 -4.70
N GLY A 181 21.74 -17.70 -4.14
CA GLY A 181 21.94 -18.80 -3.19
C GLY A 181 22.28 -18.36 -1.77
N ASP A 182 22.07 -17.06 -1.44
CA ASP A 182 22.20 -16.57 -0.06
C ASP A 182 21.11 -17.20 0.83
N PHE A 183 19.93 -17.46 0.24
CA PHE A 183 18.79 -18.16 0.83
C PHE A 183 18.32 -19.29 -0.08
N ASP A 184 17.77 -20.35 0.51
CA ASP A 184 17.30 -21.52 -0.23
C ASP A 184 15.88 -21.31 -0.75
N ALA A 185 15.08 -20.46 -0.10
CA ALA A 185 13.73 -20.09 -0.49
C ALA A 185 13.41 -18.63 -0.13
N GLY A 186 12.37 -18.07 -0.76
CA GLY A 186 11.94 -16.70 -0.50
C GLY A 186 10.43 -16.49 -0.67
N GLY A 187 9.86 -15.59 0.15
CA GLY A 187 8.48 -15.16 0.05
C GLY A 187 8.32 -13.93 -0.84
N LEU A 188 7.45 -14.00 -1.87
CA LEU A 188 7.21 -12.93 -2.85
C LEU A 188 5.72 -12.75 -3.13
N ARG A 189 5.34 -11.62 -3.70
CA ARG A 189 4.07 -11.48 -4.41
C ARG A 189 4.17 -12.27 -5.72
N LEU A 190 3.10 -12.96 -6.11
CA LEU A 190 3.12 -13.91 -7.21
C LEU A 190 3.53 -13.30 -8.57
N ASP A 191 3.04 -12.10 -8.89
CA ASP A 191 3.42 -11.39 -10.12
C ASP A 191 4.92 -11.05 -10.15
N ILE A 192 5.47 -10.62 -9.00
CA ILE A 192 6.93 -10.42 -8.86
C ILE A 192 7.67 -11.74 -9.04
N ALA A 193 7.20 -12.84 -8.42
CA ALA A 193 7.83 -14.16 -8.58
C ALA A 193 7.87 -14.58 -10.05
N ARG A 194 6.77 -14.37 -10.81
CA ARG A 194 6.68 -14.68 -12.23
C ARG A 194 7.73 -13.96 -13.08
N ALA A 195 8.05 -12.70 -12.76
CA ALA A 195 9.07 -11.92 -13.46
C ALA A 195 10.51 -12.45 -13.29
N TYR A 196 10.73 -13.42 -12.39
CA TYR A 196 12.03 -14.06 -12.15
C TYR A 196 12.11 -15.52 -12.61
N LEU A 197 11.05 -16.10 -13.19
CA LEU A 197 11.06 -17.50 -13.64
C LEU A 197 12.13 -17.72 -14.72
N ASP A 198 12.16 -16.89 -15.75
CA ASP A 198 13.16 -16.95 -16.83
C ASP A 198 14.56 -16.59 -16.37
N ARG A 199 14.72 -16.09 -15.14
CA ARG A 199 15.99 -15.74 -14.53
C ARG A 199 16.56 -16.82 -13.61
N GLY A 200 15.86 -17.97 -13.47
CA GLY A 200 16.33 -19.12 -12.72
C GLY A 200 15.64 -19.34 -11.35
N LEU A 201 14.51 -18.69 -11.09
CA LEU A 201 13.63 -19.10 -10.00
C LEU A 201 12.52 -20.03 -10.50
N ARG A 202 11.92 -20.78 -9.58
CA ARG A 202 10.63 -21.46 -9.77
C ARG A 202 9.74 -21.27 -8.56
N ILE A 203 8.43 -21.31 -8.79
CA ILE A 203 7.43 -21.24 -7.75
C ILE A 203 7.32 -22.63 -7.11
N LEU A 204 7.54 -22.67 -5.77
CA LEU A 204 7.36 -23.89 -4.98
C LEU A 204 5.90 -24.07 -4.56
N ALA A 205 5.26 -22.98 -4.12
CA ALA A 205 3.86 -22.97 -3.71
C ALA A 205 3.27 -21.56 -3.80
N THR A 206 1.94 -21.48 -3.93
CA THR A 206 1.18 -20.22 -3.91
C THR A 206 0.16 -20.21 -2.78
N SER A 207 -0.16 -19.04 -2.27
CA SER A 207 -1.23 -18.86 -1.29
C SER A 207 -2.63 -18.97 -1.94
N PRO A 208 -3.68 -19.21 -1.15
CA PRO A 208 -5.02 -18.81 -1.52
C PRO A 208 -5.09 -17.32 -1.90
N PRO A 209 -6.18 -16.86 -2.56
CA PRO A 209 -6.42 -15.45 -2.83
C PRO A 209 -6.33 -14.60 -1.55
N LEU A 210 -5.65 -13.47 -1.65
CA LEU A 210 -5.45 -12.48 -0.60
C LEU A 210 -6.25 -11.22 -0.94
N PRO A 211 -6.83 -10.50 0.03
CA PRO A 211 -7.50 -9.23 -0.22
C PRO A 211 -6.59 -8.23 -0.92
N PRO A 212 -7.14 -7.34 -1.76
CA PRO A 212 -6.32 -6.42 -2.55
C PRO A 212 -5.64 -5.33 -1.71
N HIS A 213 -4.64 -4.69 -2.29
CA HIS A 213 -4.22 -3.35 -1.88
C HIS A 213 -5.33 -2.36 -2.20
N GLY A 214 -5.29 -1.16 -1.62
CA GLY A 214 -6.29 -0.16 -1.94
C GLY A 214 -5.96 1.24 -1.45
N ILE A 215 -6.85 2.15 -1.76
CA ILE A 215 -6.78 3.55 -1.33
C ILE A 215 -7.53 3.71 -0.03
N VAL A 216 -6.83 4.18 0.98
CA VAL A 216 -7.32 4.35 2.36
C VAL A 216 -7.43 5.83 2.68
N ALA A 217 -8.54 6.23 3.28
CA ALA A 217 -8.74 7.57 3.84
C ALA A 217 -8.36 7.63 5.31
N GLY A 218 -7.64 8.67 5.71
CA GLY A 218 -7.35 9.00 7.09
C GLY A 218 -8.48 9.80 7.77
N PRO A 219 -8.40 10.03 9.09
CA PRO A 219 -9.45 10.67 9.87
C PRO A 219 -9.71 12.14 9.49
N THR A 220 -8.71 12.82 8.92
CA THR A 220 -8.80 14.24 8.55
C THR A 220 -9.43 14.49 7.17
N LEU A 221 -9.68 13.44 6.36
CA LEU A 221 -10.43 13.57 5.13
C LEU A 221 -11.92 13.59 5.44
N SER A 222 -12.63 14.66 5.05
CA SER A 222 -14.07 14.81 5.30
C SER A 222 -14.91 13.75 4.59
N ALA A 223 -16.09 13.43 5.11
CA ALA A 223 -16.99 12.45 4.49
C ALA A 223 -17.35 12.78 3.03
N PRO A 224 -17.67 14.04 2.66
CA PRO A 224 -17.88 14.40 1.24
C PRO A 224 -16.64 14.13 0.38
N ALA A 225 -15.43 14.48 0.86
CA ALA A 225 -14.20 14.25 0.13
C ALA A 225 -13.88 12.75 -0.04
N ARG A 226 -14.15 11.92 0.98
CA ARG A 226 -14.05 10.46 0.87
C ARG A 226 -14.96 9.92 -0.23
N GLN A 227 -16.21 10.39 -0.27
CA GLN A 227 -17.16 9.97 -1.29
C GLN A 227 -16.73 10.41 -2.71
N GLN A 228 -16.21 11.63 -2.86
CA GLN A 228 -15.66 12.11 -4.14
C GLN A 228 -14.50 11.22 -4.61
N VAL A 229 -13.53 10.94 -3.75
CA VAL A 229 -12.39 10.04 -4.06
C VAL A 229 -12.89 8.65 -4.42
N ARG A 230 -13.82 8.08 -3.64
CA ARG A 230 -14.39 6.76 -3.91
C ARG A 230 -15.04 6.70 -5.28
N LEU A 231 -15.91 7.66 -5.61
CA LEU A 231 -16.58 7.71 -6.91
C LEU A 231 -15.59 7.88 -8.07
N ALA A 232 -14.58 8.73 -7.91
CA ALA A 232 -13.55 8.94 -8.92
C ALA A 232 -12.71 7.68 -9.16
N LEU A 233 -12.45 6.87 -8.13
CA LEU A 233 -11.74 5.60 -8.28
C LEU A 233 -12.61 4.52 -8.93
N LEU A 234 -13.90 4.45 -8.58
CA LEU A 234 -14.82 3.42 -9.07
C LEU A 234 -15.41 3.75 -10.46
N HIS A 235 -15.51 5.02 -10.79
CA HIS A 235 -16.05 5.52 -12.05
C HIS A 235 -15.13 6.61 -12.64
N PRO A 236 -13.88 6.23 -13.00
CA PRO A 236 -12.89 7.19 -13.49
C PRO A 236 -13.32 7.80 -14.82
N ASP A 237 -13.00 9.07 -15.00
CA ASP A 237 -13.00 9.72 -16.30
C ASP A 237 -11.75 9.32 -17.12
N GLU A 238 -11.56 9.91 -18.27
CA GLU A 238 -10.42 9.64 -19.15
C GLU A 238 -9.07 9.88 -18.43
N THR A 239 -8.97 10.94 -17.64
CA THR A 239 -7.78 11.27 -16.84
C THR A 239 -7.54 10.22 -15.76
N GLY A 240 -8.60 9.77 -15.09
CA GLY A 240 -8.56 8.71 -14.11
C GLY A 240 -8.11 7.38 -14.70
N PHE A 241 -8.65 6.99 -15.87
CA PHE A 241 -8.19 5.80 -16.58
C PHE A 241 -6.71 5.88 -16.97
N ALA A 242 -6.24 7.05 -17.43
CA ALA A 242 -4.83 7.26 -17.74
C ALA A 242 -3.95 7.12 -16.50
N ALA A 243 -4.41 7.66 -15.35
CA ALA A 243 -3.72 7.55 -14.07
C ALA A 243 -3.63 6.10 -13.56
N MET A 244 -4.69 5.31 -13.74
CA MET A 244 -4.71 3.89 -13.36
C MET A 244 -3.80 3.04 -14.24
N ARG A 245 -3.75 3.30 -15.55
CA ARG A 245 -2.79 2.63 -16.45
C ARG A 245 -1.32 2.87 -16.04
N ALA A 246 -1.01 4.00 -15.43
CA ALA A 246 0.34 4.26 -14.90
C ALA A 246 0.71 3.37 -13.71
N LEU A 247 -0.27 2.86 -12.96
CA LEU A 247 -0.04 1.88 -11.89
C LEU A 247 0.34 0.50 -12.46
N GLY A 248 -0.18 0.16 -13.62
CA GLY A 248 0.06 -1.10 -14.32
C GLY A 248 -1.02 -1.36 -15.36
N GLU A 249 -0.71 -2.22 -16.32
CA GLU A 249 -1.68 -2.63 -17.33
C GLU A 249 -2.84 -3.41 -16.68
N GLY A 250 -4.08 -3.08 -17.05
CA GLY A 250 -5.28 -3.73 -16.50
C GLY A 250 -5.63 -3.37 -15.05
N ILE A 251 -4.90 -2.41 -14.43
CA ILE A 251 -5.22 -1.95 -13.09
C ILE A 251 -6.47 -1.06 -13.11
N SER A 252 -7.37 -1.37 -12.19
CA SER A 252 -8.60 -0.64 -11.90
C SER A 252 -8.87 -0.63 -10.40
N PHE A 253 -9.92 0.07 -9.98
CA PHE A 253 -10.39 0.01 -8.59
C PHE A 253 -11.82 -0.51 -8.53
N VAL A 254 -12.12 -1.29 -7.50
CA VAL A 254 -13.42 -1.93 -7.27
C VAL A 254 -13.92 -1.67 -5.85
N PRO A 255 -15.24 -1.77 -5.62
CA PRO A 255 -15.79 -1.69 -4.27
C PRO A 255 -15.21 -2.80 -3.39
N VAL A 256 -14.76 -2.43 -2.21
CA VAL A 256 -14.37 -3.34 -1.14
C VAL A 256 -14.81 -2.73 0.19
N ASP A 257 -15.05 -3.59 1.16
CA ASP A 257 -15.38 -3.22 2.53
C ASP A 257 -14.46 -3.91 3.54
N ASP A 258 -14.66 -3.60 4.80
CA ASP A 258 -13.83 -4.10 5.89
C ASP A 258 -13.88 -5.62 6.05
N SER A 259 -14.99 -6.27 5.67
CA SER A 259 -15.14 -7.72 5.79
C SER A 259 -14.15 -8.50 4.92
N HIS A 260 -13.73 -7.92 3.80
CA HIS A 260 -12.68 -8.49 2.95
C HIS A 260 -11.35 -8.67 3.71
N TYR A 261 -11.11 -7.85 4.74
CA TYR A 261 -9.86 -7.85 5.51
C TYR A 261 -9.95 -8.59 6.85
N ASP A 262 -11.13 -9.07 7.25
CA ASP A 262 -11.31 -9.83 8.51
C ASP A 262 -10.52 -11.14 8.51
N ALA A 263 -10.38 -11.77 7.34
CA ALA A 263 -9.55 -12.95 7.19
C ALA A 263 -8.08 -12.65 7.51
N VAL A 264 -7.57 -11.47 7.12
CA VAL A 264 -6.21 -11.01 7.42
C VAL A 264 -6.02 -10.84 8.92
N GLN A 265 -6.98 -10.22 9.61
CA GLN A 265 -6.92 -10.07 11.07
C GLN A 265 -6.87 -11.44 11.76
N ARG A 266 -7.66 -12.41 11.31
CA ARG A 266 -7.58 -13.79 11.84
C ARG A 266 -6.24 -14.46 11.56
N MET A 267 -5.65 -14.21 10.39
CA MET A 267 -4.32 -14.72 10.02
C MET A 267 -3.23 -14.16 10.95
N LEU A 268 -3.25 -12.86 11.20
CA LEU A 268 -2.29 -12.21 12.10
C LEU A 268 -2.38 -12.77 13.53
N LYS A 269 -3.60 -12.89 14.07
CA LYS A 269 -3.81 -13.50 15.40
C LYS A 269 -3.29 -14.94 15.48
N ARG A 270 -3.42 -15.74 14.41
CA ARG A 270 -2.88 -17.10 14.35
C ARG A 270 -1.34 -17.13 14.37
N LEU A 271 -0.70 -16.21 13.65
CA LEU A 271 0.77 -16.11 13.66
C LEU A 271 1.28 -15.66 15.02
N GLU A 272 0.67 -14.67 15.64
CA GLU A 272 1.00 -14.21 16.99
C GLU A 272 0.87 -15.36 18.02
N ALA A 273 -0.22 -16.13 17.95
CA ALA A 273 -0.43 -17.29 18.81
C ALA A 273 0.57 -18.44 18.55
N ALA A 274 1.11 -18.54 17.34
CA ALA A 274 2.13 -19.55 16.96
C ALA A 274 3.57 -19.10 17.29
N GLY A 275 3.77 -17.88 17.80
CA GLY A 275 5.10 -17.33 18.10
C GLY A 275 5.94 -17.09 16.85
N ALA A 276 5.30 -16.72 15.72
CA ALA A 276 5.94 -16.58 14.40
C ALA A 276 5.87 -15.12 13.89
#